data_ec5203a9c71be6fd09d7cbca0b2b5b9a
#
_entry.id   ec5203a9c71be6fd09d7cbca0b2b5b9a
#
_cell.length_a   1.000
_cell.length_b   1.000
_cell.length_c   1.000
_cell.angle_alpha   90.00
_cell.angle_beta   90.00
_cell.angle_gamma   90.00
#
_symmetry.space_group_name_H-M   'P 1'
#
loop_
_entity.id
_entity.type
_entity.pdbx_description
1 polymer ?
#
loop_
_entity_poly.entity_id
_entity_poly.type
_entity_poly.pdbx_seq_one_letter_code
_entity_poly.pdbx_strand_id
1 'polypeptide(L)'
;IRDRFAIFTCICYVTGVAEFAFDDTLKEVCMVMFFTSVGFQANLKVLKSGGKAMIVFLGVVIVLIVSQNFLAVGLANLLGVDPLVGLCTGSIPMVGGHGTAGAFGPVLEDFGIKGATTLCTAAATYGLIAGSMMGGPLGKMLIERHHLLDTIVPEDDSLLVEEEIKHERHASMYPSAVFQLIIAIGIGTVVSKLLSLTGMTFPIYIGAMIAAALIRNIGEYSGKFDIHMGEINDIGGICLSLFLGMAMITLKLWQLAELALPLIVLLAGQTLFMILYVVLVVFNIILRNIGGRSLAGITDYAGFISCLIVVLCLG
;
A
#
# COMPACT_ATOMS: atom_id res chain seq x y z
N ILE A 1 19.29 -6.45 5.64
CA ILE A 1 19.52 -7.90 5.59
C ILE A 1 18.84 -8.48 4.34
N ARG A 2 17.58 -8.15 4.03
CA ARG A 2 16.81 -8.64 2.86
C ARG A 2 17.54 -8.41 1.53
N ASP A 3 18.03 -7.19 1.30
CA ASP A 3 18.68 -6.82 0.03
C ASP A 3 20.00 -7.57 -0.20
N ARG A 4 20.71 -7.88 0.88
CA ARG A 4 21.94 -8.70 0.82
C ARG A 4 21.65 -10.15 0.44
N PHE A 5 20.52 -10.71 0.91
CA PHE A 5 20.08 -12.04 0.51
C PHE A 5 19.65 -12.08 -0.97
N ALA A 6 18.92 -11.07 -1.48
CA ALA A 6 18.55 -11.00 -2.88
C ALA A 6 19.79 -10.93 -3.81
N ILE A 7 20.80 -10.14 -3.44
CA ILE A 7 22.08 -10.09 -4.18
C ILE A 7 22.80 -11.43 -4.10
N PHE A 8 22.85 -12.05 -2.93
CA PHE A 8 23.50 -13.36 -2.74
C PHE A 8 22.84 -14.45 -3.59
N THR A 9 21.50 -14.54 -3.58
CA THR A 9 20.77 -15.52 -4.40
C THR A 9 20.94 -15.25 -5.89
N CYS A 10 20.96 -13.98 -6.31
CA CYS A 10 21.25 -13.60 -7.68
C CYS A 10 22.65 -14.06 -8.12
N ILE A 11 23.67 -13.85 -7.29
CA ILE A 11 25.04 -14.31 -7.57
C ILE A 11 25.09 -15.84 -7.65
N CYS A 12 24.47 -16.55 -6.71
CA CYS A 12 24.44 -18.01 -6.72
C CYS A 12 23.76 -18.57 -7.96
N TYR A 13 22.68 -17.92 -8.44
CA TYR A 13 21.99 -18.33 -9.64
C TYR A 13 22.82 -18.06 -10.90
N VAL A 14 23.39 -16.86 -11.06
CA VAL A 14 24.21 -16.48 -12.22
C VAL A 14 25.48 -17.33 -12.31
N THR A 15 26.06 -17.72 -11.16
CA THR A 15 27.23 -18.60 -11.12
C THR A 15 26.90 -20.09 -11.25
N GLY A 16 25.60 -20.45 -11.26
CA GLY A 16 25.16 -21.85 -11.34
C GLY A 16 25.44 -22.69 -10.10
N VAL A 17 25.78 -22.07 -8.97
CA VAL A 17 26.15 -22.77 -7.72
C VAL A 17 24.91 -23.31 -7.00
N ALA A 18 23.80 -22.55 -6.97
CA ALA A 18 22.56 -22.98 -6.34
C ALA A 18 21.36 -22.23 -6.93
N GLU A 19 20.25 -22.94 -7.11
CA GLU A 19 18.95 -22.38 -7.44
C GLU A 19 18.06 -22.49 -6.23
N PHE A 20 17.56 -21.33 -5.75
CA PHE A 20 16.66 -21.28 -4.59
C PHE A 20 15.22 -21.26 -5.11
N ALA A 21 14.48 -22.29 -4.84
CA ALA A 21 13.04 -22.37 -5.08
C ALA A 21 12.30 -22.45 -3.74
N PHE A 22 11.34 -21.57 -3.54
CA PHE A 22 10.43 -21.62 -2.39
C PHE A 22 9.09 -22.18 -2.84
N ASP A 23 8.42 -22.87 -1.91
CA ASP A 23 7.04 -23.27 -2.11
C ASP A 23 6.15 -22.01 -2.14
N ASP A 24 5.46 -21.79 -3.25
CA ASP A 24 4.56 -20.66 -3.42
C ASP A 24 3.39 -20.69 -2.43
N THR A 25 3.01 -21.87 -1.93
CA THR A 25 1.95 -22.04 -0.92
C THR A 25 2.22 -21.22 0.34
N LEU A 26 3.45 -21.27 0.87
CA LEU A 26 3.81 -20.49 2.07
C LEU A 26 3.77 -18.98 1.79
N LYS A 27 4.21 -18.56 0.61
CA LYS A 27 4.15 -17.17 0.16
C LYS A 27 2.70 -16.68 0.08
N GLU A 28 1.80 -17.50 -0.50
CA GLU A 28 0.36 -17.20 -0.61
C GLU A 28 -0.30 -17.11 0.77
N VAL A 29 -0.04 -18.05 1.67
CA VAL A 29 -0.58 -18.02 3.04
C VAL A 29 -0.17 -16.74 3.75
N CYS A 30 1.12 -16.38 3.72
CA CYS A 30 1.59 -15.13 4.32
C CYS A 30 0.92 -13.90 3.70
N MET A 31 0.74 -13.88 2.38
CA MET A 31 0.05 -12.81 1.67
C MET A 31 -1.41 -12.69 2.10
N VAL A 32 -2.15 -13.80 2.14
CA VAL A 32 -3.57 -13.82 2.54
C VAL A 32 -3.73 -13.38 4.00
N MET A 33 -2.88 -13.84 4.91
CA MET A 33 -2.89 -13.41 6.31
C MET A 33 -2.62 -11.92 6.45
N PHE A 34 -1.64 -11.39 5.71
CA PHE A 34 -1.35 -9.96 5.69
C PHE A 34 -2.56 -9.14 5.21
N PHE A 35 -3.13 -9.46 4.05
CA PHE A 35 -4.29 -8.72 3.53
C PHE A 35 -5.53 -8.86 4.42
N THR A 36 -5.69 -9.99 5.09
CA THR A 36 -6.75 -10.17 6.09
C THR A 36 -6.55 -9.22 7.27
N SER A 37 -5.32 -9.05 7.77
CA SER A 37 -5.04 -8.09 8.83
C SER A 37 -5.31 -6.65 8.39
N VAL A 38 -4.99 -6.30 7.14
CA VAL A 38 -5.35 -4.99 6.55
C VAL A 38 -6.87 -4.82 6.49
N GLY A 39 -7.62 -5.87 6.16
CA GLY A 39 -9.09 -5.84 6.18
C GLY A 39 -9.66 -5.49 7.56
N PHE A 40 -9.07 -6.01 8.64
CA PHE A 40 -9.47 -5.66 10.01
C PHE A 40 -9.22 -4.19 10.37
N GLN A 41 -8.33 -3.48 9.67
CA GLN A 41 -8.11 -2.03 9.89
C GLN A 41 -9.26 -1.18 9.34
N ALA A 42 -10.09 -1.71 8.43
CA ALA A 42 -11.18 -0.99 7.80
C ALA A 42 -12.34 -0.75 8.77
N ASN A 43 -12.33 0.41 9.45
CA ASN A 43 -13.33 0.81 10.42
C ASN A 43 -14.26 1.90 9.86
N LEU A 44 -15.53 1.56 9.65
CA LEU A 44 -16.55 2.49 9.14
C LEU A 44 -16.88 3.62 10.13
N LYS A 45 -16.69 3.40 11.42
CA LYS A 45 -16.93 4.44 12.43
C LYS A 45 -15.87 5.55 12.32
N VAL A 46 -14.60 5.16 12.16
CA VAL A 46 -13.50 6.10 11.90
C VAL A 46 -13.69 6.80 10.55
N LEU A 47 -14.11 6.06 9.52
CA LEU A 47 -14.41 6.65 8.20
C LEU A 47 -15.53 7.70 8.28
N LYS A 48 -16.58 7.45 9.06
CA LYS A 48 -17.67 8.40 9.27
C LYS A 48 -17.24 9.62 10.10
N SER A 49 -16.36 9.45 11.09
CA SER A 49 -15.84 10.58 11.89
C SER A 49 -14.99 11.54 11.08
N GLY A 50 -14.27 11.04 10.05
CA GLY A 50 -13.50 11.86 9.11
C GLY A 50 -14.35 12.76 8.19
N GLY A 51 -15.66 12.53 8.13
CA GLY A 51 -16.64 13.40 7.47
C GLY A 51 -16.33 13.71 6.00
N LYS A 52 -16.56 14.96 5.60
CA LYS A 52 -16.40 15.41 4.21
C LYS A 52 -14.93 15.36 3.73
N ALA A 53 -13.99 15.59 4.63
CA ALA A 53 -12.55 15.59 4.30
C ALA A 53 -12.11 14.21 3.81
N MET A 54 -12.56 13.14 4.47
CA MET A 54 -12.25 11.76 4.08
C MET A 54 -12.82 11.39 2.71
N ILE A 55 -14.04 11.85 2.39
CA ILE A 55 -14.67 11.61 1.07
C ILE A 55 -13.88 12.32 -0.03
N VAL A 56 -13.50 13.57 0.21
CA VAL A 56 -12.69 14.35 -0.75
C VAL A 56 -11.33 13.67 -0.94
N PHE A 57 -10.68 13.23 0.15
CA PHE A 57 -9.43 12.51 0.11
C PHE A 57 -9.54 11.22 -0.73
N LEU A 58 -10.55 10.40 -0.46
CA LEU A 58 -10.80 9.18 -1.23
C LEU A 58 -10.99 9.49 -2.72
N GLY A 59 -11.74 10.54 -3.05
CA GLY A 59 -11.91 10.99 -4.43
C GLY A 59 -10.59 11.38 -5.09
N VAL A 60 -9.73 12.13 -4.39
CA VAL A 60 -8.39 12.51 -4.88
C VAL A 60 -7.52 11.28 -5.12
N VAL A 61 -7.54 10.30 -4.20
CA VAL A 61 -6.77 9.05 -4.37
C VAL A 61 -7.27 8.22 -5.56
N ILE A 62 -8.59 8.10 -5.75
CA ILE A 62 -9.15 7.39 -6.90
C ILE A 62 -8.73 8.06 -8.22
N VAL A 63 -8.81 9.38 -8.31
CA VAL A 63 -8.36 10.12 -9.49
C VAL A 63 -6.86 9.92 -9.74
N LEU A 64 -6.06 9.90 -8.67
CA LEU A 64 -4.63 9.60 -8.76
C LEU A 64 -4.37 8.22 -9.35
N ILE A 65 -4.99 7.17 -8.81
CA ILE A 65 -4.83 5.78 -9.27
C ILE A 65 -5.14 5.68 -10.76
N VAL A 66 -6.28 6.24 -11.17
CA VAL A 66 -6.71 6.23 -12.57
C VAL A 66 -5.70 6.97 -13.45
N SER A 67 -5.30 8.18 -13.05
CA SER A 67 -4.37 9.02 -13.81
C SER A 67 -2.98 8.38 -13.93
N GLN A 68 -2.48 7.75 -12.86
CA GLN A 68 -1.20 7.02 -12.88
C GLN A 68 -1.21 5.85 -13.85
N ASN A 69 -2.29 5.08 -13.90
CA ASN A 69 -2.40 3.96 -14.83
C ASN A 69 -2.49 4.45 -16.28
N PHE A 70 -3.25 5.51 -16.56
CA PHE A 70 -3.28 6.10 -17.91
C PHE A 70 -1.91 6.64 -18.33
N LEU A 71 -1.20 7.31 -17.42
CA LEU A 71 0.15 7.79 -17.69
C LEU A 71 1.11 6.62 -17.95
N ALA A 72 1.06 5.58 -17.13
CA ALA A 72 1.91 4.40 -17.26
C ALA A 72 1.73 3.70 -18.60
N VAL A 73 0.47 3.45 -18.98
CA VAL A 73 0.12 2.86 -20.27
C VAL A 73 0.53 3.78 -21.44
N GLY A 74 0.28 5.10 -21.31
CA GLY A 74 0.67 6.07 -22.32
C GLY A 74 2.19 6.12 -22.55
N LEU A 75 2.97 6.17 -21.49
CA LEU A 75 4.44 6.15 -21.56
C LEU A 75 4.98 4.82 -22.10
N ALA A 76 4.39 3.68 -21.71
CA ALA A 76 4.78 2.37 -22.24
C ALA A 76 4.57 2.31 -23.77
N ASN A 77 3.41 2.78 -24.25
CA ASN A 77 3.15 2.88 -25.69
C ASN A 77 4.14 3.79 -26.43
N LEU A 78 4.51 4.94 -25.84
CA LEU A 78 5.50 5.85 -26.42
C LEU A 78 6.90 5.21 -26.51
N LEU A 79 7.23 4.34 -25.56
CA LEU A 79 8.51 3.62 -25.53
C LEU A 79 8.49 2.35 -26.39
N GLY A 80 7.35 2.00 -27.01
CA GLY A 80 7.19 0.78 -27.79
C GLY A 80 7.20 -0.51 -26.95
N VAL A 81 6.88 -0.39 -25.65
CA VAL A 81 6.80 -1.51 -24.72
C VAL A 81 5.33 -1.89 -24.50
N ASP A 82 5.07 -3.15 -24.15
CA ASP A 82 3.71 -3.62 -23.88
C ASP A 82 3.01 -2.72 -22.83
N PRO A 83 1.78 -2.27 -23.09
CA PRO A 83 1.00 -1.47 -22.13
C PRO A 83 0.87 -2.07 -20.74
N LEU A 84 0.83 -3.40 -20.62
CA LEU A 84 0.77 -4.11 -19.34
C LEU A 84 2.07 -3.96 -18.54
N VAL A 85 3.23 -3.82 -19.20
CA VAL A 85 4.49 -3.46 -18.53
C VAL A 85 4.38 -2.07 -17.91
N GLY A 86 3.65 -1.15 -18.55
CA GLY A 86 3.30 0.14 -17.95
C GLY A 86 2.56 -0.03 -16.63
N LEU A 87 1.57 -0.91 -16.54
CA LEU A 87 0.84 -1.17 -15.30
C LEU A 87 1.74 -1.70 -14.17
N CYS A 88 2.81 -2.45 -14.52
CA CYS A 88 3.81 -2.88 -13.55
C CYS A 88 4.57 -1.72 -12.89
N THR A 89 4.51 -0.51 -13.45
CA THR A 89 5.13 0.71 -12.91
C THR A 89 4.10 1.78 -12.51
N GLY A 90 2.82 1.49 -12.71
CA GLY A 90 1.70 2.37 -12.41
C GLY A 90 1.27 2.32 -10.94
N SER A 91 -0.03 2.47 -10.72
CA SER A 91 -0.59 2.52 -9.36
C SER A 91 -0.42 1.22 -8.56
N ILE A 92 -0.27 0.07 -9.23
CA ILE A 92 -0.10 -1.23 -8.57
C ILE A 92 1.08 -1.18 -7.59
N PRO A 93 2.32 -0.90 -8.03
CA PRO A 93 3.44 -0.79 -7.11
C PRO A 93 3.52 0.57 -6.40
N MET A 94 3.10 1.66 -7.05
CA MET A 94 3.32 3.01 -6.53
C MET A 94 2.34 3.43 -5.43
N VAL A 95 1.09 3.00 -5.49
CA VAL A 95 0.07 3.29 -4.46
C VAL A 95 -0.13 2.09 -3.54
N GLY A 96 -0.10 0.89 -4.10
CA GLY A 96 -0.37 -0.32 -3.34
C GLY A 96 0.87 -1.03 -2.79
N GLY A 97 2.08 -0.58 -3.17
CA GLY A 97 3.36 -1.08 -2.66
C GLY A 97 3.66 -2.53 -2.97
N HIS A 98 4.52 -3.11 -2.14
CA HIS A 98 4.97 -4.51 -2.33
C HIS A 98 3.84 -5.53 -2.17
N GLY A 99 2.82 -5.22 -1.35
CA GLY A 99 1.68 -6.10 -1.14
C GLY A 99 0.91 -6.32 -2.44
N THR A 100 0.45 -5.24 -3.06
CA THR A 100 -0.28 -5.29 -4.33
C THR A 100 0.63 -5.69 -5.50
N ALA A 101 1.90 -5.29 -5.50
CA ALA A 101 2.88 -5.75 -6.48
C ALA A 101 3.01 -7.28 -6.47
N GLY A 102 3.11 -7.89 -5.28
CA GLY A 102 3.15 -9.35 -5.16
C GLY A 102 1.85 -10.05 -5.51
N ALA A 103 0.72 -9.37 -5.31
CA ALA A 103 -0.59 -9.91 -5.60
C ALA A 103 -0.95 -9.86 -7.10
N PHE A 104 -0.69 -8.72 -7.75
CA PHE A 104 -1.01 -8.52 -9.15
C PHE A 104 0.11 -8.92 -10.11
N GLY A 105 1.36 -9.03 -9.64
CA GLY A 105 2.48 -9.50 -10.44
C GLY A 105 2.21 -10.84 -11.13
N PRO A 106 1.87 -11.91 -10.40
CA PRO A 106 1.52 -13.21 -10.99
C PRO A 106 0.35 -13.12 -11.97
N VAL A 107 -0.68 -12.31 -11.67
CA VAL A 107 -1.82 -12.10 -12.58
C VAL A 107 -1.38 -11.49 -13.90
N LEU A 108 -0.45 -10.53 -13.88
CA LEU A 108 0.12 -9.94 -15.10
C LEU A 108 1.02 -10.94 -15.86
N GLU A 109 1.68 -11.87 -15.14
CA GLU A 109 2.42 -12.97 -15.77
C GLU A 109 1.48 -13.94 -16.49
N ASP A 110 0.30 -14.22 -15.94
CA ASP A 110 -0.75 -15.02 -16.58
C ASP A 110 -1.28 -14.34 -17.86
N PHE A 111 -1.26 -13.00 -17.91
CA PHE A 111 -1.55 -12.24 -19.13
C PHE A 111 -0.39 -12.19 -20.13
N GLY A 112 0.72 -12.87 -19.86
CA GLY A 112 1.84 -13.06 -20.77
C GLY A 112 3.04 -12.14 -20.56
N ILE A 113 3.03 -11.30 -19.53
CA ILE A 113 4.16 -10.41 -19.22
C ILE A 113 5.22 -11.16 -18.41
N LYS A 114 6.27 -11.60 -19.06
CA LYS A 114 7.37 -12.31 -18.39
C LYS A 114 8.05 -11.42 -17.34
N GLY A 115 8.13 -11.93 -16.12
CA GLY A 115 8.78 -11.23 -15.00
C GLY A 115 8.01 -10.03 -14.46
N ALA A 116 6.67 -9.96 -14.66
CA ALA A 116 5.84 -8.88 -14.13
C ALA A 116 5.92 -8.76 -12.62
N THR A 117 5.97 -9.88 -11.89
CA THR A 117 6.18 -9.90 -10.43
C THR A 117 7.47 -9.19 -10.04
N THR A 118 8.54 -9.45 -10.79
CA THR A 118 9.85 -8.83 -10.59
C THR A 118 9.80 -7.34 -10.89
N LEU A 119 9.17 -6.93 -12.01
CA LEU A 119 8.99 -5.54 -12.40
C LEU A 119 8.19 -4.76 -11.34
N CYS A 120 7.03 -5.28 -10.94
CA CYS A 120 6.17 -4.65 -9.93
C CYS A 120 6.91 -4.50 -8.59
N THR A 121 7.65 -5.52 -8.15
CA THR A 121 8.37 -5.50 -6.88
C THR A 121 9.55 -4.51 -6.92
N ALA A 122 10.28 -4.44 -8.03
CA ALA A 122 11.33 -3.46 -8.23
C ALA A 122 10.78 -2.03 -8.27
N ALA A 123 9.65 -1.82 -8.96
CA ALA A 123 8.97 -0.53 -9.00
C ALA A 123 8.46 -0.11 -7.61
N ALA A 124 7.91 -1.04 -6.81
CA ALA A 124 7.50 -0.76 -5.43
C ALA A 124 8.69 -0.37 -4.54
N THR A 125 9.84 -1.06 -4.69
CA THR A 125 11.07 -0.71 -3.98
C THR A 125 11.56 0.70 -4.35
N TYR A 126 11.54 1.02 -5.64
CA TYR A 126 11.86 2.36 -6.11
C TYR A 126 10.89 3.41 -5.54
N GLY A 127 9.58 3.14 -5.57
CA GLY A 127 8.54 4.02 -5.03
C GLY A 127 8.77 4.34 -3.55
N LEU A 128 9.10 3.32 -2.74
CA LEU A 128 9.43 3.48 -1.32
C LEU A 128 10.63 4.40 -1.10
N ILE A 129 11.71 4.23 -1.89
CA ILE A 129 12.93 5.04 -1.79
C ILE A 129 12.62 6.47 -2.25
N ALA A 130 12.05 6.63 -3.44
CA ALA A 130 11.72 7.93 -4.01
C ALA A 130 10.76 8.72 -3.12
N GLY A 131 9.73 8.04 -2.58
CA GLY A 131 8.78 8.64 -1.66
C GLY A 131 9.40 9.13 -0.37
N SER A 132 10.26 8.31 0.24
CA SER A 132 10.97 8.69 1.47
C SER A 132 11.90 9.89 1.24
N MET A 133 12.56 9.96 0.08
CA MET A 133 13.46 11.06 -0.25
C MET A 133 12.73 12.36 -0.57
N MET A 134 11.55 12.28 -1.19
CA MET A 134 10.80 13.46 -1.66
C MET A 134 9.76 13.94 -0.67
N GLY A 135 9.15 13.05 0.09
CA GLY A 135 8.01 13.36 0.96
C GLY A 135 8.33 14.44 1.98
N GLY A 136 9.42 14.29 2.71
CA GLY A 136 9.88 15.27 3.69
C GLY A 136 10.21 16.65 3.09
N PRO A 137 11.12 16.74 2.12
CA PRO A 137 11.47 18.02 1.50
C PRO A 137 10.28 18.69 0.81
N LEU A 138 9.43 17.94 0.11
CA LEU A 138 8.25 18.49 -0.57
C LEU A 138 7.23 19.04 0.42
N GLY A 139 6.94 18.27 1.49
CA GLY A 139 6.06 18.71 2.56
C GLY A 139 6.57 20.00 3.22
N LYS A 140 7.85 20.02 3.61
CA LYS A 140 8.50 21.21 4.18
C LYS A 140 8.41 22.42 3.24
N MET A 141 8.74 22.24 1.98
CA MET A 141 8.68 23.31 0.98
C MET A 141 7.26 23.89 0.83
N LEU A 142 6.24 23.05 0.82
CA LEU A 142 4.85 23.48 0.71
C LEU A 142 4.39 24.24 1.95
N ILE A 143 4.77 23.77 3.15
CA ILE A 143 4.44 24.40 4.43
C ILE A 143 5.10 25.78 4.53
N GLU A 144 6.40 25.87 4.24
CA GLU A 144 7.16 27.14 4.30
C GLU A 144 6.70 28.15 3.26
N ARG A 145 6.47 27.71 2.01
CA ARG A 145 6.05 28.59 0.92
C ARG A 145 4.70 29.24 1.13
N HIS A 146 3.81 28.59 1.86
CA HIS A 146 2.45 29.07 2.12
C HIS A 146 2.26 29.60 3.54
N HIS A 147 3.34 29.76 4.31
CA HIS A 147 3.32 30.32 5.67
C HIS A 147 2.30 29.64 6.59
N LEU A 148 2.12 28.30 6.43
CA LEU A 148 1.09 27.56 7.16
C LEU A 148 1.38 27.49 8.67
N LEU A 149 2.64 27.65 9.08
CA LEU A 149 3.05 27.66 10.51
C LEU A 149 2.83 29.03 11.17
N ASP A 150 2.77 30.12 10.42
CA ASP A 150 2.62 31.47 10.98
C ASP A 150 1.20 31.72 11.52
N THR A 151 0.27 30.85 11.19
CA THR A 151 -1.15 30.90 11.61
C THR A 151 -1.48 30.00 12.80
N ILE A 152 -0.50 29.33 13.40
CA ILE A 152 -0.73 28.45 14.55
C ILE A 152 -0.89 29.30 15.81
N VAL A 153 -2.13 29.43 16.29
CA VAL A 153 -2.40 29.83 17.67
C VAL A 153 -2.07 28.62 18.54
N PRO A 154 -1.28 28.76 19.60
CA PRO A 154 -1.03 27.66 20.53
C PRO A 154 -2.35 27.25 21.18
N GLU A 155 -3.00 26.24 20.68
CA GLU A 155 -4.05 25.53 21.38
C GLU A 155 -3.40 24.49 22.30
N ASP A 156 -3.94 24.41 23.49
CA ASP A 156 -3.55 23.55 24.61
C ASP A 156 -3.15 22.15 24.12
N ASP A 157 -1.92 21.75 24.42
CA ASP A 157 -1.31 20.45 24.07
C ASP A 157 -2.08 19.21 24.60
N SER A 158 -3.19 19.45 25.31
CA SER A 158 -4.01 18.40 25.93
C SER A 158 -4.87 17.59 24.99
N LEU A 159 -5.04 18.00 23.71
CA LEU A 159 -5.87 17.28 22.73
C LEU A 159 -5.08 16.45 21.70
N LEU A 160 -3.76 16.59 21.67
CA LEU A 160 -2.89 15.81 20.76
C LEU A 160 -2.35 14.52 21.38
N VAL A 161 -2.63 14.28 22.64
CA VAL A 161 -2.46 13.00 23.29
C VAL A 161 -3.82 12.31 23.35
N GLU A 162 -4.44 12.02 22.21
CA GLU A 162 -5.09 10.73 22.15
C GLU A 162 -3.94 9.74 22.31
N GLU A 163 -3.73 9.39 23.57
CA GLU A 163 -2.95 8.24 23.96
C GLU A 163 -3.11 7.17 22.87
N GLU A 164 -2.05 6.84 22.15
CA GLU A 164 -1.80 5.44 21.92
C GLU A 164 -1.94 4.82 23.31
N ILE A 165 -3.15 4.42 23.66
CA ILE A 165 -3.38 3.47 24.74
C ILE A 165 -2.42 2.38 24.35
N LYS A 166 -1.26 2.34 25.06
CA LYS A 166 -0.33 1.22 24.98
C LYS A 166 -1.19 0.04 25.36
N HIS A 167 -1.82 -0.55 24.37
CA HIS A 167 -2.48 -1.83 24.50
C HIS A 167 -1.37 -2.73 25.00
N GLU A 168 -1.40 -3.06 26.30
CA GLU A 168 -0.44 -4.00 26.87
C GLU A 168 -0.62 -5.28 26.06
N ARG A 169 0.35 -5.54 25.20
CA ARG A 169 0.35 -6.72 24.34
C ARG A 169 0.56 -7.93 25.23
N HIS A 170 -0.49 -8.69 25.43
CA HIS A 170 -0.43 -9.90 26.22
C HIS A 170 -0.19 -11.10 25.29
N ALA A 171 0.86 -11.86 25.59
CA ALA A 171 1.20 -13.07 24.84
C ALA A 171 0.00 -14.07 24.76
N SER A 172 -0.90 -14.04 25.74
CA SER A 172 -2.13 -14.85 25.79
C SER A 172 -3.17 -14.47 24.74
N MET A 173 -3.10 -13.27 24.12
CA MET A 173 -4.06 -12.77 23.14
C MET A 173 -3.73 -13.17 21.71
N TYR A 174 -2.47 -13.51 21.39
CA TYR A 174 -2.05 -13.93 20.05
C TYR A 174 -2.80 -15.13 19.50
N PRO A 175 -3.06 -16.21 20.26
CA PRO A 175 -3.87 -17.32 19.75
C PRO A 175 -5.29 -16.87 19.33
N SER A 176 -5.92 -15.98 20.11
CA SER A 176 -7.24 -15.44 19.76
C SER A 176 -7.19 -14.61 18.47
N ALA A 177 -6.18 -13.78 18.30
CA ALA A 177 -5.95 -12.99 17.08
C ALA A 177 -5.75 -13.90 15.85
N VAL A 178 -4.95 -14.97 15.99
CA VAL A 178 -4.77 -15.96 14.91
C VAL A 178 -6.10 -16.64 14.57
N PHE A 179 -6.92 -17.03 15.55
CA PHE A 179 -8.24 -17.60 15.29
C PHE A 179 -9.16 -16.63 14.56
N GLN A 180 -9.14 -15.35 14.92
CA GLN A 180 -9.91 -14.31 14.23
C GLN A 180 -9.49 -14.18 12.76
N LEU A 181 -8.17 -14.18 12.47
CA LEU A 181 -7.64 -14.18 11.11
C LEU A 181 -8.09 -15.43 10.33
N ILE A 182 -7.96 -16.62 10.91
CA ILE A 182 -8.35 -17.87 10.25
C ILE A 182 -9.86 -17.90 9.94
N ILE A 183 -10.70 -17.44 10.87
CA ILE A 183 -12.15 -17.35 10.66
C ILE A 183 -12.46 -16.38 9.52
N ALA A 184 -11.78 -15.21 9.49
CA ALA A 184 -11.95 -14.23 8.44
C ALA A 184 -11.52 -14.79 7.07
N ILE A 185 -10.42 -15.54 7.00
CA ILE A 185 -9.96 -16.22 5.79
C ILE A 185 -11.00 -17.27 5.34
N GLY A 186 -11.51 -18.08 6.28
CA GLY A 186 -12.52 -19.09 5.99
C GLY A 186 -13.81 -18.47 5.41
N ILE A 187 -14.32 -17.41 6.00
CA ILE A 187 -15.47 -16.65 5.46
C ILE A 187 -15.09 -16.00 4.12
N GLY A 188 -13.86 -15.50 4.02
CA GLY A 188 -13.32 -14.87 2.83
C GLY A 188 -13.30 -15.78 1.60
N THR A 189 -13.07 -17.07 1.76
CA THR A 189 -13.15 -18.04 0.64
C THR A 189 -14.56 -18.12 0.06
N VAL A 190 -15.59 -18.04 0.90
CA VAL A 190 -16.99 -17.99 0.46
C VAL A 190 -17.27 -16.68 -0.26
N VAL A 191 -16.79 -15.55 0.28
CA VAL A 191 -16.93 -14.23 -0.34
C VAL A 191 -16.23 -14.19 -1.70
N SER A 192 -15.01 -14.71 -1.81
CA SER A 192 -14.29 -14.81 -3.09
C SER A 192 -15.07 -15.63 -4.11
N LYS A 193 -15.67 -16.76 -3.68
CA LYS A 193 -16.48 -17.60 -4.56
C LYS A 193 -17.74 -16.89 -5.03
N LEU A 194 -18.39 -16.10 -4.17
CA LEU A 194 -19.54 -15.28 -4.55
C LEU A 194 -19.13 -14.16 -5.54
N LEU A 195 -17.98 -13.52 -5.31
CA LEU A 195 -17.44 -12.50 -6.22
C LEU A 195 -17.11 -13.09 -7.59
N SER A 196 -16.56 -14.31 -7.66
CA SER A 196 -16.24 -14.97 -8.94
C SER A 196 -17.48 -15.28 -9.78
N LEU A 197 -18.68 -15.36 -9.19
CA LEU A 197 -19.93 -15.48 -9.94
C LEU A 197 -20.26 -14.25 -10.80
N THR A 198 -19.63 -13.12 -10.54
CA THR A 198 -19.77 -11.90 -11.37
C THR A 198 -19.04 -12.00 -12.72
N GLY A 199 -18.31 -13.09 -12.98
CA GLY A 199 -17.51 -13.28 -14.20
C GLY A 199 -16.14 -12.62 -14.16
N MET A 200 -15.78 -11.99 -13.04
CA MET A 200 -14.45 -11.40 -12.80
C MET A 200 -13.64 -12.33 -11.88
N THR A 201 -12.38 -12.56 -12.25
CA THR A 201 -11.45 -13.32 -11.41
C THR A 201 -10.89 -12.42 -10.31
N PHE A 202 -11.29 -12.68 -9.08
CA PHE A 202 -10.74 -11.99 -7.92
C PHE A 202 -9.71 -12.87 -7.19
N PRO A 203 -8.52 -12.36 -6.87
CA PRO A 203 -7.59 -13.06 -6.00
C PRO A 203 -8.21 -13.41 -4.63
N ILE A 204 -7.82 -14.53 -4.06
CA ILE A 204 -8.40 -15.10 -2.81
C ILE A 204 -8.31 -14.11 -1.64
N TYR A 205 -7.24 -13.32 -1.56
CA TYR A 205 -7.05 -12.36 -0.47
C TYR A 205 -8.07 -11.22 -0.47
N ILE A 206 -8.70 -10.88 -1.61
CA ILE A 206 -9.74 -9.83 -1.67
C ILE A 206 -10.97 -10.25 -0.86
N GLY A 207 -11.41 -11.50 -1.01
CA GLY A 207 -12.52 -12.02 -0.21
C GLY A 207 -12.19 -12.06 1.28
N ALA A 208 -10.99 -12.47 1.64
CA ALA A 208 -10.54 -12.48 3.03
C ALA A 208 -10.47 -11.07 3.65
N MET A 209 -9.99 -10.09 2.89
CA MET A 209 -9.96 -8.68 3.29
C MET A 209 -11.37 -8.11 3.51
N ILE A 210 -12.32 -8.39 2.59
CA ILE A 210 -13.72 -7.97 2.74
C ILE A 210 -14.37 -8.63 3.94
N ALA A 211 -14.17 -9.95 4.13
CA ALA A 211 -14.69 -10.68 5.28
C ALA A 211 -14.16 -10.13 6.62
N ALA A 212 -12.88 -9.83 6.69
CA ALA A 212 -12.25 -9.20 7.85
C ALA A 212 -12.84 -7.81 8.15
N ALA A 213 -13.03 -6.99 7.12
CA ALA A 213 -13.68 -5.68 7.24
C ALA A 213 -15.13 -5.81 7.76
N LEU A 214 -15.89 -6.80 7.29
CA LEU A 214 -17.24 -7.06 7.76
C LEU A 214 -17.24 -7.50 9.23
N ILE A 215 -16.38 -8.45 9.61
CA ILE A 215 -16.23 -8.92 10.99
C ILE A 215 -15.88 -7.77 11.92
N ARG A 216 -14.94 -6.89 11.51
CA ARG A 216 -14.54 -5.70 12.28
C ARG A 216 -15.74 -4.80 12.56
N ASN A 217 -16.48 -4.44 11.53
CA ASN A 217 -17.58 -3.50 11.65
C ASN A 217 -18.78 -4.10 12.40
N ILE A 218 -19.08 -5.39 12.20
CA ILE A 218 -20.13 -6.10 12.94
C ILE A 218 -19.74 -6.26 14.42
N GLY A 219 -18.47 -6.59 14.70
CA GLY A 219 -17.95 -6.69 16.05
C GLY A 219 -18.10 -5.39 16.83
N GLU A 220 -17.70 -4.27 16.24
CA GLU A 220 -17.85 -2.95 16.88
C GLU A 220 -19.30 -2.52 17.06
N TYR A 221 -20.16 -2.83 16.08
CA TYR A 221 -21.59 -2.49 16.19
C TYR A 221 -22.31 -3.32 17.24
N SER A 222 -21.98 -4.62 17.34
CA SER A 222 -22.64 -5.54 18.30
C SER A 222 -22.09 -5.42 19.73
N GLY A 223 -20.85 -4.95 19.89
CA GLY A 223 -20.15 -4.88 21.18
C GLY A 223 -19.90 -6.23 21.85
N LYS A 224 -20.12 -7.34 21.13
CA LYS A 224 -20.05 -8.70 21.66
C LYS A 224 -18.71 -9.39 21.40
N PHE A 225 -17.92 -8.87 20.48
CA PHE A 225 -16.66 -9.46 20.05
C PHE A 225 -15.52 -8.51 20.31
N ASP A 226 -14.56 -8.96 21.08
CA ASP A 226 -13.32 -8.24 21.31
C ASP A 226 -12.34 -8.56 20.18
N ILE A 227 -11.94 -7.55 19.42
CA ILE A 227 -11.03 -7.69 18.31
C ILE A 227 -9.65 -7.18 18.74
N HIS A 228 -8.69 -8.09 18.76
CA HIS A 228 -7.33 -7.81 19.24
C HIS A 228 -6.49 -7.18 18.12
N MET A 229 -6.75 -5.89 17.82
CA MET A 229 -6.13 -5.19 16.70
C MET A 229 -4.61 -5.08 16.79
N GLY A 230 -4.06 -4.94 18.00
CA GLY A 230 -2.61 -4.88 18.20
C GLY A 230 -1.92 -6.15 17.71
N GLU A 231 -2.41 -7.29 18.19
CA GLU A 231 -1.88 -8.60 17.86
C GLU A 231 -2.13 -8.99 16.40
N ILE A 232 -3.31 -8.63 15.85
CA ILE A 232 -3.62 -8.83 14.42
C ILE A 232 -2.63 -8.06 13.55
N ASN A 233 -2.33 -6.81 13.88
CA ASN A 233 -1.38 -5.99 13.13
C ASN A 233 0.04 -6.54 13.23
N ASP A 234 0.45 -7.03 14.40
CA ASP A 234 1.77 -7.64 14.58
C ASP A 234 1.91 -8.91 13.72
N ILE A 235 0.90 -9.78 13.73
CA ILE A 235 0.88 -11.00 12.90
C ILE A 235 0.91 -10.62 11.41
N GLY A 236 0.09 -9.64 11.00
CA GLY A 236 0.09 -9.12 9.63
C GLY A 236 1.45 -8.59 9.21
N GLY A 237 2.13 -7.83 10.08
CA GLY A 237 3.48 -7.31 9.84
C GLY A 237 4.54 -8.40 9.70
N ILE A 238 4.46 -9.45 10.52
CA ILE A 238 5.33 -10.64 10.41
C ILE A 238 5.08 -11.33 9.07
N CYS A 239 3.81 -11.60 8.72
CA CYS A 239 3.43 -12.25 7.48
C CYS A 239 3.88 -11.44 6.25
N LEU A 240 3.72 -10.09 6.28
CA LEU A 240 4.25 -9.21 5.24
C LEU A 240 5.76 -9.32 5.10
N SER A 241 6.49 -9.33 6.22
CA SER A 241 7.96 -9.42 6.22
C SER A 241 8.45 -10.75 5.63
N LEU A 242 7.76 -11.86 5.95
CA LEU A 242 8.07 -13.18 5.39
C LEU A 242 7.73 -13.24 3.91
N PHE A 243 6.55 -12.76 3.51
CA PHE A 243 6.12 -12.67 2.12
C PHE A 243 7.13 -11.87 1.27
N LEU A 244 7.50 -10.66 1.73
CA LEU A 244 8.48 -9.82 1.04
C LEU A 244 9.88 -10.48 1.00
N GLY A 245 10.27 -11.16 2.08
CA GLY A 245 11.53 -11.90 2.13
C GLY A 245 11.58 -12.98 1.04
N MET A 246 10.54 -13.81 0.95
CA MET A 246 10.42 -14.87 -0.07
C MET A 246 10.35 -14.26 -1.49
N ALA A 247 9.56 -13.22 -1.68
CA ALA A 247 9.46 -12.54 -2.98
C ALA A 247 10.80 -11.97 -3.44
N MET A 248 11.59 -11.37 -2.54
CA MET A 248 12.91 -10.82 -2.89
C MET A 248 13.96 -11.90 -3.20
N ILE A 249 13.87 -13.06 -2.55
CA ILE A 249 14.82 -14.16 -2.81
C ILE A 249 14.54 -14.82 -4.16
N THR A 250 13.28 -14.88 -4.59
CA THR A 250 12.87 -15.45 -5.89
C THR A 250 12.99 -14.47 -7.06
N LEU A 251 13.40 -13.22 -6.81
CA LEU A 251 13.53 -12.17 -7.81
C LEU A 251 14.58 -12.50 -8.87
N LYS A 252 14.12 -12.62 -10.14
CA LYS A 252 14.98 -12.89 -11.31
C LYS A 252 15.48 -11.59 -11.92
N LEU A 253 16.41 -10.91 -11.26
CA LEU A 253 16.91 -9.58 -11.64
C LEU A 253 17.44 -9.50 -13.08
N TRP A 254 17.95 -10.61 -13.66
CA TRP A 254 18.41 -10.64 -15.04
C TRP A 254 17.30 -10.44 -16.08
N GLN A 255 16.03 -10.75 -15.74
CA GLN A 255 14.90 -10.48 -16.61
C GLN A 255 14.61 -8.98 -16.74
N LEU A 256 15.04 -8.18 -15.76
CA LEU A 256 14.92 -6.73 -15.78
C LEU A 256 15.96 -6.05 -16.69
N ALA A 257 17.05 -6.73 -17.05
CA ALA A 257 18.14 -6.10 -17.78
C ALA A 257 17.70 -5.58 -19.18
N GLU A 258 16.85 -6.34 -19.87
CA GLU A 258 16.31 -5.95 -21.18
C GLU A 258 15.33 -4.77 -21.10
N LEU A 259 14.63 -4.62 -19.98
CA LEU A 259 13.65 -3.57 -19.73
C LEU A 259 14.18 -2.43 -18.84
N ALA A 260 15.48 -2.44 -18.52
CA ALA A 260 16.06 -1.49 -17.57
C ALA A 260 15.87 -0.03 -18.00
N LEU A 261 16.14 0.29 -19.26
CA LEU A 261 15.98 1.66 -19.76
C LEU A 261 14.51 2.12 -19.82
N PRO A 262 13.56 1.35 -20.40
CA PRO A 262 12.14 1.66 -20.30
C PRO A 262 11.65 1.80 -18.86
N LEU A 263 12.09 0.91 -17.97
CA LEU A 263 11.71 0.94 -16.56
C LEU A 263 12.12 2.24 -15.87
N ILE A 264 13.36 2.68 -16.07
CA ILE A 264 13.86 3.96 -15.50
C ILE A 264 13.03 5.13 -16.01
N VAL A 265 12.73 5.18 -17.30
CA VAL A 265 11.93 6.27 -17.89
C VAL A 265 10.50 6.27 -17.35
N LEU A 266 9.88 5.09 -17.25
CA LEU A 266 8.54 4.93 -16.69
C LEU A 266 8.49 5.39 -15.23
N LEU A 267 9.44 4.95 -14.40
CA LEU A 267 9.53 5.31 -12.98
C LEU A 267 9.81 6.81 -12.78
N ALA A 268 10.71 7.39 -13.58
CA ALA A 268 10.97 8.83 -13.55
C ALA A 268 9.74 9.65 -13.96
N GLY A 269 9.02 9.20 -14.99
CA GLY A 269 7.76 9.81 -15.43
C GLY A 269 6.69 9.76 -14.35
N GLN A 270 6.52 8.63 -13.67
CA GLN A 270 5.60 8.47 -12.54
C GLN A 270 5.98 9.39 -11.38
N THR A 271 7.27 9.48 -11.07
CA THR A 271 7.77 10.36 -10.00
C THR A 271 7.47 11.83 -10.29
N LEU A 272 7.76 12.28 -11.51
CA LEU A 272 7.46 13.65 -11.93
C LEU A 272 5.96 13.94 -11.87
N PHE A 273 5.15 13.00 -12.35
CA PHE A 273 3.69 13.11 -12.27
C PHE A 273 3.20 13.22 -10.83
N MET A 274 3.75 12.41 -9.91
CA MET A 274 3.40 12.47 -8.49
C MET A 274 3.68 13.83 -7.87
N ILE A 275 4.87 14.40 -8.14
CA ILE A 275 5.22 15.74 -7.67
C ILE A 275 4.21 16.78 -8.19
N LEU A 276 3.94 16.75 -9.49
CA LEU A 276 2.98 17.67 -10.10
C LEU A 276 1.56 17.48 -9.54
N TYR A 277 1.13 16.24 -9.37
CA TYR A 277 -0.19 15.93 -8.82
C TYR A 277 -0.35 16.43 -7.39
N VAL A 278 0.63 16.21 -6.53
CA VAL A 278 0.62 16.69 -5.14
C VAL A 278 0.56 18.21 -5.11
N VAL A 279 1.40 18.90 -5.89
CA VAL A 279 1.47 20.36 -5.89
C VAL A 279 0.23 21.00 -6.52
N LEU A 280 -0.27 20.46 -7.62
CA LEU A 280 -1.35 21.12 -8.38
C LEU A 280 -2.75 20.67 -7.92
N VAL A 281 -2.92 19.41 -7.56
CA VAL A 281 -4.25 18.86 -7.26
C VAL A 281 -4.47 18.76 -5.76
N VAL A 282 -3.62 18.00 -5.07
CA VAL A 282 -3.80 17.71 -3.64
C VAL A 282 -3.77 18.99 -2.83
N PHE A 283 -2.74 19.79 -3.03
CA PHE A 283 -2.54 21.04 -2.30
C PHE A 283 -3.67 22.06 -2.55
N ASN A 284 -4.07 22.27 -3.81
CA ASN A 284 -5.14 23.19 -4.14
C ASN A 284 -6.52 22.74 -3.64
N ILE A 285 -6.82 21.44 -3.72
CA ILE A 285 -8.12 20.91 -3.25
C ILE A 285 -8.19 21.02 -1.71
N ILE A 286 -7.11 20.68 -1.03
CA ILE A 286 -7.05 20.74 0.43
C ILE A 286 -7.18 22.19 0.89
N LEU A 287 -6.39 23.12 0.35
CA LEU A 287 -6.47 24.53 0.72
C LEU A 287 -7.84 25.15 0.44
N ARG A 288 -8.46 24.86 -0.71
CA ARG A 288 -9.79 25.45 -1.06
C ARG A 288 -10.94 24.91 -0.21
N ASN A 289 -10.93 23.64 0.11
CA ASN A 289 -12.01 23.04 0.90
C ASN A 289 -11.90 23.32 2.41
N ILE A 290 -10.76 23.76 2.88
CA ILE A 290 -10.44 23.88 4.30
C ILE A 290 -10.17 25.33 4.72
N GLY A 291 -9.80 26.20 3.79
CA GLY A 291 -9.48 27.61 4.03
C GLY A 291 -10.60 28.49 4.61
N GLY A 292 -11.72 27.90 5.01
CA GLY A 292 -12.85 28.62 5.58
C GLY A 292 -13.26 28.23 7.00
N ARG A 293 -12.66 27.21 7.62
CA ARG A 293 -13.12 26.74 8.94
C ARG A 293 -11.98 26.22 9.79
N SER A 294 -11.69 27.01 10.84
CA SER A 294 -10.91 26.64 12.05
C SER A 294 -9.45 26.19 11.85
N LEU A 295 -8.58 26.96 12.41
CA LEU A 295 -7.11 26.80 12.46
C LEU A 295 -6.63 25.49 13.12
N ALA A 296 -7.46 24.84 13.94
CA ALA A 296 -7.19 23.53 14.53
C ALA A 296 -7.00 22.41 13.50
N GLY A 297 -7.53 22.57 12.28
CA GLY A 297 -7.34 21.61 11.18
C GLY A 297 -5.96 21.69 10.49
N ILE A 298 -5.19 22.75 10.62
CA ILE A 298 -3.98 22.97 9.81
C ILE A 298 -2.80 22.09 10.27
N THR A 299 -2.67 21.83 11.57
CA THR A 299 -1.67 20.90 12.11
C THR A 299 -1.97 19.46 11.71
N ASP A 300 -3.25 19.06 11.73
CA ASP A 300 -3.71 17.77 11.21
C ASP A 300 -3.45 17.66 9.71
N TYR A 301 -3.48 18.80 8.96
CA TYR A 301 -3.26 18.81 7.51
C TYR A 301 -1.80 18.80 7.10
N ALA A 302 -0.90 19.38 7.86
CA ALA A 302 0.54 19.21 7.63
C ALA A 302 0.93 17.74 7.86
N GLY A 303 0.42 17.13 8.92
CA GLY A 303 0.50 15.69 9.16
C GLY A 303 -0.19 14.88 8.07
N PHE A 304 -1.36 15.32 7.62
CA PHE A 304 -2.15 14.67 6.58
C PHE A 304 -1.50 14.77 5.19
N ILE A 305 -0.93 15.93 4.82
CA ILE A 305 -0.17 16.08 3.57
C ILE A 305 1.12 15.24 3.64
N SER A 306 1.82 15.25 4.76
CA SER A 306 2.97 14.37 4.99
C SER A 306 2.56 12.90 4.94
N CYS A 307 1.47 12.53 5.60
CA CYS A 307 0.92 11.18 5.59
C CYS A 307 0.43 10.79 4.18
N LEU A 308 -0.19 11.72 3.46
CA LEU A 308 -0.63 11.52 2.07
C LEU A 308 0.57 11.30 1.15
N ILE A 309 1.59 12.15 1.25
CA ILE A 309 2.83 11.98 0.48
C ILE A 309 3.51 10.66 0.88
N VAL A 310 3.54 10.34 2.16
CA VAL A 310 4.10 9.09 2.67
C VAL A 310 3.25 7.89 2.21
N VAL A 311 1.93 7.93 2.33
CA VAL A 311 1.04 6.84 1.89
C VAL A 311 1.05 6.67 0.37
N LEU A 312 1.09 7.77 -0.40
CA LEU A 312 1.17 7.72 -1.86
C LEU A 312 2.57 7.39 -2.39
N CYS A 313 3.58 7.48 -1.54
CA CYS A 313 4.97 7.20 -1.87
C CYS A 313 5.53 5.97 -1.14
N LEU A 314 4.89 5.51 -0.07
CA LEU A 314 5.30 4.35 0.71
C LEU A 314 4.49 3.09 0.38
N GLY A 315 3.41 3.23 -0.47
CA GLY A 315 2.54 2.14 -0.95
C GLY A 315 2.84 0.80 -0.45
#